data_8da0cc76e5da0ff71291a10d808bf2a6
#
_entry.id   8da0cc76e5da0ff71291a10d808bf2a6
#
_cell.length_a   1.000
_cell.length_b   1.000
_cell.length_c   1.000
_cell.angle_alpha   90.00
_cell.angle_beta   90.00
_cell.angle_gamma   90.00
#
_symmetry.space_group_name_H-M   'P 1'
#
loop_
_entity.id
_entity.type
_entity.pdbx_description
1 polymer ?
#
loop_
_entity_poly.entity_id
_entity_poly.type
_entity_poly.pdbx_seq_one_letter_code
_entity_poly.pdbx_strand_id
1 'polypeptide(L)'
;MNFKNARVNQKIPFVQDICKTKNVLDVGCVGQDNDFSSEAWVHKHLKSVSASLLGVDINKAGIEEARKLGYNILHVDELKDKTFDVITMLDVIEHVNDICQFLEYYSVYLERGGKMVITTPNPFNVRQFFNILLFGLPSINPEHTTFIDPINFNEISNRLGMKIETFCWLKEYDQPQKLYMKILQSLIFPVFRSFRKHFEANYAVVLTKS
;
A
#
# COMPACT_ATOMS: atom_id res chain seq x y z
N MET A 1 -5.13 -2.25 20.39
CA MET A 1 -4.45 -2.79 19.20
C MET A 1 -2.99 -3.06 19.53
N ASN A 2 -2.48 -4.24 19.25
CA ASN A 2 -1.11 -4.56 19.53
C ASN A 2 -0.29 -4.35 18.24
N PHE A 3 0.25 -3.16 18.01
CA PHE A 3 1.16 -2.84 16.91
C PHE A 3 2.50 -3.60 17.03
N LYS A 4 2.47 -4.80 17.59
CA LYS A 4 3.65 -5.65 17.71
C LYS A 4 4.12 -6.09 16.33
N ASN A 5 4.80 -5.20 15.62
CA ASN A 5 6.22 -5.35 15.37
C ASN A 5 6.60 -6.36 14.29
N ALA A 6 5.68 -6.77 13.40
CA ALA A 6 6.12 -7.42 12.19
C ALA A 6 6.78 -6.35 11.31
N ARG A 7 8.06 -6.52 11.02
CA ARG A 7 8.78 -5.77 10.00
C ARG A 7 8.94 -6.68 8.81
N VAL A 8 8.38 -6.27 7.70
CA VAL A 8 8.51 -7.00 6.44
C VAL A 8 9.59 -6.33 5.60
N ASN A 9 10.57 -7.10 5.18
CA ASN A 9 11.70 -6.57 4.42
C ASN A 9 11.36 -6.28 2.96
N GLN A 10 10.29 -6.89 2.41
CA GLN A 10 9.93 -6.78 1.00
C GLN A 10 8.41 -6.76 0.82
N LYS A 11 7.89 -5.68 0.24
CA LYS A 11 6.45 -5.49 -0.02
C LYS A 11 5.88 -6.58 -0.94
N ILE A 12 6.53 -6.83 -2.07
CA ILE A 12 6.02 -7.76 -3.10
C ILE A 12 5.86 -9.18 -2.55
N PRO A 13 6.87 -9.84 -1.96
CA PRO A 13 6.69 -11.17 -1.39
C PRO A 13 5.64 -11.24 -0.28
N PHE A 14 5.52 -10.20 0.54
CA PHE A 14 4.47 -10.14 1.57
C PHE A 14 3.07 -10.17 0.97
N VAL A 15 2.83 -9.36 -0.06
CA VAL A 15 1.50 -9.31 -0.71
C VAL A 15 1.24 -10.58 -1.52
N GLN A 16 2.26 -11.11 -2.22
CA GLN A 16 2.15 -12.38 -2.96
C GLN A 16 1.73 -13.54 -2.05
N ASP A 17 2.29 -13.62 -0.85
CA ASP A 17 1.96 -14.70 0.10
C ASP A 17 0.48 -14.68 0.51
N ILE A 18 -0.08 -13.48 0.69
CA ILE A 18 -1.52 -13.30 1.00
C ILE A 18 -2.41 -13.62 -0.21
N CYS A 19 -1.96 -13.27 -1.42
CA CYS A 19 -2.72 -13.42 -2.67
C CYS A 19 -2.60 -14.83 -3.30
N LYS A 20 -1.71 -15.66 -2.77
CA LYS A 20 -1.43 -16.98 -3.33
C LYS A 20 -2.69 -17.85 -3.40
N THR A 21 -2.99 -18.35 -4.61
CA THR A 21 -4.18 -19.16 -4.91
C THR A 21 -5.54 -18.53 -4.60
N LYS A 22 -5.60 -17.19 -4.54
CA LYS A 22 -6.81 -16.41 -4.25
C LYS A 22 -7.37 -15.73 -5.50
N ASN A 23 -8.66 -15.41 -5.47
CA ASN A 23 -9.27 -14.48 -6.42
C ASN A 23 -9.00 -13.07 -5.94
N VAL A 24 -8.25 -12.31 -6.71
CA VAL A 24 -7.70 -11.01 -6.28
C VAL A 24 -8.25 -9.87 -7.13
N LEU A 25 -8.67 -8.80 -6.48
CA LEU A 25 -8.89 -7.49 -7.09
C LEU A 25 -7.72 -6.58 -6.71
N ASP A 26 -7.01 -6.05 -7.70
CA ASP A 26 -5.90 -5.11 -7.50
C ASP A 26 -6.34 -3.71 -7.92
N VAL A 27 -6.50 -2.83 -6.94
CA VAL A 27 -7.03 -1.47 -7.11
C VAL A 27 -5.89 -0.48 -7.27
N GLY A 28 -5.98 0.40 -8.28
CA GLY A 28 -4.92 1.36 -8.62
C GLY A 28 -3.71 0.66 -9.26
N CYS A 29 -3.96 -0.41 -10.04
CA CYS A 29 -2.94 -1.35 -10.49
C CYS A 29 -2.05 -0.84 -11.63
N VAL A 30 -2.44 0.24 -12.32
CA VAL A 30 -1.65 0.81 -13.43
C VAL A 30 -0.44 1.59 -12.90
N GLY A 31 -0.60 2.27 -11.76
CA GLY A 31 0.44 3.14 -11.20
C GLY A 31 0.57 4.48 -11.95
N GLN A 32 1.51 5.31 -11.50
CA GLN A 32 1.69 6.68 -12.02
C GLN A 32 2.47 6.72 -13.35
N ASP A 33 3.47 5.86 -13.51
CA ASP A 33 4.44 5.95 -14.61
C ASP A 33 4.13 5.05 -15.81
N ASN A 34 3.07 4.23 -15.74
CA ASN A 34 2.71 3.21 -16.75
C ASN A 34 3.89 2.29 -17.14
N ASP A 35 4.86 2.09 -16.23
CA ASP A 35 6.01 1.23 -16.50
C ASP A 35 5.70 -0.24 -16.15
N PHE A 36 5.03 -0.91 -17.09
CA PHE A 36 4.65 -2.33 -16.96
C PHE A 36 5.83 -3.29 -17.07
N SER A 37 7.00 -2.82 -17.51
CA SER A 37 8.25 -3.59 -17.59
C SER A 37 8.97 -3.65 -16.25
N SER A 38 8.73 -2.68 -15.38
CA SER A 38 9.39 -2.54 -14.08
C SER A 38 9.20 -3.75 -13.16
N GLU A 39 10.28 -4.18 -12.50
CA GLU A 39 10.21 -5.16 -11.43
C GLU A 39 9.48 -4.62 -10.18
N ALA A 40 9.28 -3.31 -10.09
CA ALA A 40 8.49 -2.68 -9.05
C ALA A 40 6.98 -2.75 -9.29
N TRP A 41 6.54 -3.05 -10.52
CA TRP A 41 5.11 -3.14 -10.84
C TRP A 41 4.48 -4.38 -10.22
N VAL A 42 3.72 -4.17 -9.14
CA VAL A 42 3.23 -5.27 -8.29
C VAL A 42 2.23 -6.16 -9.01
N HIS A 43 1.36 -5.60 -9.85
CA HIS A 43 0.31 -6.34 -10.56
C HIS A 43 0.83 -7.58 -11.33
N LYS A 44 2.00 -7.48 -12.00
CA LYS A 44 2.59 -8.63 -12.71
C LYS A 44 3.00 -9.76 -11.75
N HIS A 45 3.46 -9.41 -10.56
CA HIS A 45 3.84 -10.38 -9.53
C HIS A 45 2.62 -11.07 -8.92
N LEU A 46 1.51 -10.33 -8.75
CA LEU A 46 0.25 -10.92 -8.29
C LEU A 46 -0.31 -11.89 -9.32
N LYS A 47 -0.20 -11.56 -10.62
CA LYS A 47 -0.64 -12.46 -11.71
C LYS A 47 0.02 -13.83 -11.65
N SER A 48 1.26 -13.92 -11.18
CA SER A 48 2.02 -15.18 -11.12
C SER A 48 1.62 -16.11 -9.99
N VAL A 49 0.90 -15.61 -8.95
CA VAL A 49 0.59 -16.39 -7.74
C VAL A 49 -0.91 -16.55 -7.46
N SER A 50 -1.74 -15.64 -7.98
CA SER A 50 -3.19 -15.65 -7.76
C SER A 50 -3.89 -16.73 -8.59
N ALA A 51 -5.01 -17.26 -8.10
CA ALA A 51 -5.88 -18.13 -8.87
C ALA A 51 -6.57 -17.37 -10.02
N SER A 52 -7.02 -16.14 -9.72
CA SER A 52 -7.44 -15.16 -10.71
C SER A 52 -7.06 -13.76 -10.25
N LEU A 53 -6.77 -12.88 -11.20
CA LEU A 53 -6.42 -11.48 -10.94
C LEU A 53 -7.22 -10.57 -11.86
N LEU A 54 -7.93 -9.62 -11.26
CA LEU A 54 -8.54 -8.49 -11.95
C LEU A 54 -7.92 -7.20 -11.44
N GLY A 55 -7.43 -6.36 -12.35
CA GLY A 55 -7.01 -4.99 -12.02
C GLY A 55 -8.15 -4.00 -12.23
N VAL A 56 -8.19 -2.94 -11.43
CA VAL A 56 -9.03 -1.76 -11.69
C VAL A 56 -8.21 -0.49 -11.52
N ASP A 57 -8.45 0.47 -12.41
CA ASP A 57 -7.79 1.77 -12.36
C ASP A 57 -8.68 2.86 -12.96
N ILE A 58 -8.35 4.13 -12.72
CA ILE A 58 -9.00 5.31 -13.34
C ILE A 58 -8.27 5.77 -14.60
N ASN A 59 -7.01 5.37 -14.80
CA ASN A 59 -6.16 5.77 -15.90
C ASN A 59 -6.49 4.97 -17.18
N LYS A 60 -7.40 5.49 -18.00
CA LYS A 60 -7.85 4.84 -19.24
C LYS A 60 -6.71 4.50 -20.21
N ALA A 61 -5.75 5.41 -20.37
CA ALA A 61 -4.63 5.19 -21.29
C ALA A 61 -3.75 4.03 -20.82
N GLY A 62 -3.39 4.00 -19.55
CA GLY A 62 -2.61 2.91 -18.97
C GLY A 62 -3.35 1.57 -18.97
N ILE A 63 -4.68 1.58 -18.76
CA ILE A 63 -5.51 0.37 -18.89
C ILE A 63 -5.42 -0.21 -20.30
N GLU A 64 -5.57 0.62 -21.34
CA GLU A 64 -5.49 0.16 -22.73
C GLU A 64 -4.11 -0.42 -23.07
N GLU A 65 -3.06 0.19 -22.56
CA GLU A 65 -1.69 -0.28 -22.77
C GLU A 65 -1.46 -1.62 -22.04
N ALA A 66 -1.85 -1.74 -20.78
CA ALA A 66 -1.73 -2.98 -20.04
C ALA A 66 -2.59 -4.12 -20.64
N ARG A 67 -3.78 -3.81 -21.16
CA ARG A 67 -4.62 -4.79 -21.90
C ARG A 67 -3.91 -5.34 -23.15
N LYS A 68 -3.18 -4.48 -23.89
CA LYS A 68 -2.36 -4.94 -25.05
C LYS A 68 -1.26 -5.90 -24.64
N LEU A 69 -0.77 -5.80 -23.42
CA LEU A 69 0.21 -6.71 -22.81
C LEU A 69 -0.42 -7.99 -22.21
N GLY A 70 -1.74 -8.17 -22.37
CA GLY A 70 -2.45 -9.38 -21.90
C GLY A 70 -2.83 -9.35 -20.41
N TYR A 71 -2.93 -8.17 -19.80
CA TYR A 71 -3.43 -8.02 -18.45
C TYR A 71 -4.95 -7.76 -18.44
N ASN A 72 -5.63 -8.35 -17.46
CA ASN A 72 -7.07 -8.19 -17.28
C ASN A 72 -7.32 -7.00 -16.32
N ILE A 73 -7.46 -5.81 -16.87
CA ILE A 73 -7.67 -4.57 -16.13
C ILE A 73 -8.91 -3.87 -16.67
N LEU A 74 -9.75 -3.38 -15.77
CA LEU A 74 -10.98 -2.63 -16.06
C LEU A 74 -10.84 -1.17 -15.61
N HIS A 75 -11.63 -0.29 -16.21
CA HIS A 75 -11.90 1.00 -15.60
C HIS A 75 -12.81 0.80 -14.37
N VAL A 76 -12.68 1.64 -13.34
CA VAL A 76 -13.45 1.48 -12.09
C VAL A 76 -14.96 1.43 -12.32
N ASP A 77 -15.49 2.15 -13.31
CA ASP A 77 -16.91 2.14 -13.67
C ASP A 77 -17.37 0.84 -14.33
N GLU A 78 -16.45 0.00 -14.79
CA GLU A 78 -16.74 -1.30 -15.41
C GLU A 78 -16.79 -2.44 -14.38
N LEU A 79 -16.39 -2.16 -13.12
CA LEU A 79 -16.44 -3.15 -12.05
C LEU A 79 -17.90 -3.47 -11.71
N LYS A 80 -18.29 -4.72 -11.90
CA LYS A 80 -19.66 -5.22 -11.64
C LYS A 80 -19.62 -6.28 -10.54
N ASP A 81 -20.80 -6.80 -10.23
CA ASP A 81 -21.13 -7.76 -9.16
C ASP A 81 -20.23 -9.00 -9.13
N LYS A 82 -19.00 -8.83 -8.69
CA LYS A 82 -18.04 -9.87 -8.43
C LYS A 82 -17.50 -9.71 -7.02
N THR A 83 -17.23 -10.82 -6.37
CA THR A 83 -16.57 -10.82 -5.06
C THR A 83 -15.19 -11.44 -5.17
N PHE A 84 -14.31 -11.06 -4.25
CA PHE A 84 -12.91 -11.44 -4.23
C PHE A 84 -12.49 -11.90 -2.84
N ASP A 85 -11.60 -12.90 -2.78
CA ASP A 85 -10.98 -13.34 -1.53
C ASP A 85 -10.07 -12.27 -0.95
N VAL A 86 -9.37 -11.55 -1.85
CA VAL A 86 -8.39 -10.50 -1.48
C VAL A 86 -8.58 -9.28 -2.36
N ILE A 87 -8.57 -8.11 -1.74
CA ILE A 87 -8.48 -6.81 -2.43
C ILE A 87 -7.16 -6.16 -2.03
N THR A 88 -6.35 -5.76 -3.00
CA THR A 88 -5.10 -5.04 -2.77
C THR A 88 -5.24 -3.56 -3.15
N MET A 89 -4.72 -2.66 -2.32
CA MET A 89 -4.66 -1.22 -2.50
C MET A 89 -3.27 -0.76 -2.09
N LEU A 90 -2.33 -0.81 -3.03
CA LEU A 90 -0.91 -0.65 -2.73
C LEU A 90 -0.45 0.74 -3.15
N ASP A 91 -0.22 1.59 -2.14
CA ASP A 91 0.13 3.01 -2.31
C ASP A 91 -0.93 3.76 -3.14
N VAL A 92 -2.20 3.61 -2.75
CA VAL A 92 -3.38 4.18 -3.42
C VAL A 92 -4.13 5.14 -2.51
N ILE A 93 -4.33 4.78 -1.25
CA ILE A 93 -5.23 5.51 -0.35
C ILE A 93 -4.76 6.93 -0.03
N GLU A 94 -3.46 7.21 -0.17
CA GLU A 94 -2.90 8.56 -0.04
C GLU A 94 -3.29 9.52 -1.15
N HIS A 95 -3.76 8.99 -2.29
CA HIS A 95 -4.26 9.77 -3.43
C HIS A 95 -5.78 9.99 -3.40
N VAL A 96 -6.45 9.45 -2.38
CA VAL A 96 -7.93 9.48 -2.27
C VAL A 96 -8.38 10.58 -1.32
N ASN A 97 -9.38 11.36 -1.72
CA ASN A 97 -9.91 12.46 -0.92
C ASN A 97 -10.71 11.98 0.30
N ASP A 98 -11.51 10.93 0.15
CA ASP A 98 -12.31 10.32 1.24
C ASP A 98 -11.99 8.83 1.35
N ILE A 99 -11.10 8.52 2.27
CA ILE A 99 -10.63 7.15 2.48
C ILE A 99 -11.75 6.26 3.05
N CYS A 100 -12.61 6.78 3.91
CA CYS A 100 -13.70 5.99 4.48
C CYS A 100 -14.66 5.55 3.38
N GLN A 101 -15.11 6.47 2.54
CA GLN A 101 -15.99 6.18 1.42
C GLN A 101 -15.33 5.24 0.41
N PHE A 102 -14.04 5.43 0.14
CA PHE A 102 -13.28 4.58 -0.77
C PHE A 102 -13.17 3.14 -0.27
N LEU A 103 -12.81 2.94 0.98
CA LEU A 103 -12.72 1.60 1.58
C LEU A 103 -14.09 0.95 1.69
N GLU A 104 -15.15 1.71 2.04
CA GLU A 104 -16.52 1.23 2.10
C GLU A 104 -16.99 0.75 0.72
N TYR A 105 -16.74 1.54 -0.34
CA TYR A 105 -17.06 1.18 -1.71
C TYR A 105 -16.46 -0.16 -2.11
N TYR A 106 -15.17 -0.38 -1.86
CA TYR A 106 -14.54 -1.65 -2.21
C TYR A 106 -14.88 -2.78 -1.25
N SER A 107 -15.32 -2.49 -0.03
CA SER A 107 -15.70 -3.52 0.93
C SER A 107 -16.88 -4.38 0.47
N VAL A 108 -17.74 -3.87 -0.42
CA VAL A 108 -18.87 -4.64 -0.96
C VAL A 108 -18.41 -5.76 -1.91
N TYR A 109 -17.24 -5.60 -2.54
CA TYR A 109 -16.63 -6.59 -3.42
C TYR A 109 -15.79 -7.63 -2.66
N LEU A 110 -15.63 -7.47 -1.35
CA LEU A 110 -14.87 -8.41 -0.54
C LEU A 110 -15.78 -9.52 -0.02
N GLU A 111 -15.39 -10.77 -0.20
CA GLU A 111 -16.10 -11.92 0.36
C GLU A 111 -16.11 -11.89 1.88
N ARG A 112 -17.07 -12.61 2.48
CA ARG A 112 -17.08 -12.80 3.93
C ARG A 112 -15.84 -13.56 4.36
N GLY A 113 -15.10 -13.01 5.34
CA GLY A 113 -13.79 -13.54 5.73
C GLY A 113 -12.65 -13.20 4.77
N GLY A 114 -12.93 -12.46 3.69
CA GLY A 114 -11.93 -11.96 2.77
C GLY A 114 -11.02 -10.90 3.38
N LYS A 115 -9.90 -10.60 2.72
CA LYS A 115 -8.85 -9.71 3.20
C LYS A 115 -8.64 -8.51 2.30
N MET A 116 -8.51 -7.34 2.91
CA MET A 116 -8.09 -6.13 2.21
C MET A 116 -6.66 -5.80 2.62
N VAL A 117 -5.73 -5.77 1.68
CA VAL A 117 -4.30 -5.50 1.90
C VAL A 117 -3.99 -4.10 1.42
N ILE A 118 -3.60 -3.23 2.33
CA ILE A 118 -3.38 -1.82 2.06
C ILE A 118 -1.96 -1.46 2.45
N THR A 119 -1.23 -0.79 1.54
CA THR A 119 0.05 -0.14 1.86
C THR A 119 -0.07 1.35 1.65
N THR A 120 0.64 2.14 2.47
CA THR A 120 0.64 3.60 2.36
C THR A 120 1.88 4.17 3.05
N PRO A 121 2.31 5.39 2.69
CA PRO A 121 3.42 6.07 3.35
C PRO A 121 3.17 6.31 4.83
N ASN A 122 4.25 6.22 5.60
CA ASN A 122 4.24 6.58 7.01
C ASN A 122 4.47 8.09 7.17
N PRO A 123 3.48 8.86 7.67
CA PRO A 123 3.61 10.30 7.86
C PRO A 123 4.71 10.67 8.87
N PHE A 124 5.01 9.77 9.80
CA PHE A 124 6.04 9.97 10.84
C PHE A 124 7.41 9.39 10.45
N ASN A 125 7.68 9.23 9.16
CA ASN A 125 8.98 8.79 8.69
C ASN A 125 10.08 9.76 9.12
N VAL A 126 11.16 9.23 9.68
CA VAL A 126 12.31 10.02 10.14
C VAL A 126 12.90 10.92 9.06
N ARG A 127 12.86 10.51 7.80
CA ARG A 127 13.32 11.31 6.66
C ARG A 127 12.52 12.61 6.54
N GLN A 128 11.20 12.55 6.73
CA GLN A 128 10.34 13.74 6.69
C GLN A 128 10.66 14.70 7.82
N PHE A 129 10.92 14.16 9.02
CA PHE A 129 11.36 14.98 10.15
C PHE A 129 12.64 15.76 9.84
N PHE A 130 13.65 15.10 9.26
CA PHE A 130 14.89 15.77 8.89
C PHE A 130 14.71 16.74 7.73
N ASN A 131 13.86 16.46 6.77
CA ASN A 131 13.55 17.42 5.71
C ASN A 131 12.90 18.68 6.27
N ILE A 132 11.96 18.55 7.19
CA ILE A 132 11.35 19.70 7.87
C ILE A 132 12.39 20.50 8.66
N LEU A 133 13.25 19.82 9.42
CA LEU A 133 14.28 20.46 10.23
C LEU A 133 15.33 21.21 9.40
N LEU A 134 15.73 20.64 8.26
CA LEU A 134 16.81 21.21 7.44
C LEU A 134 16.32 22.16 6.34
N PHE A 135 15.12 21.94 5.82
CA PHE A 135 14.59 22.65 4.65
C PHE A 135 13.25 23.35 4.91
N GLY A 136 12.69 23.23 6.11
CA GLY A 136 11.42 23.86 6.49
C GLY A 136 10.17 23.16 5.97
N LEU A 137 10.31 22.15 5.07
CA LEU A 137 9.19 21.45 4.45
C LEU A 137 9.46 19.94 4.34
N PRO A 138 8.44 19.09 4.47
CA PRO A 138 8.58 17.67 4.18
C PRO A 138 8.78 17.45 2.65
N SER A 139 9.46 16.36 2.29
CA SER A 139 9.54 15.91 0.89
C SER A 139 8.46 14.87 0.64
N ILE A 140 7.34 15.31 0.10
CA ILE A 140 6.14 14.50 -0.13
C ILE A 140 5.82 14.55 -1.62
N ASN A 141 5.25 13.47 -2.16
CA ASN A 141 4.70 13.49 -3.50
C ASN A 141 3.54 14.51 -3.55
N PRO A 142 3.57 15.52 -4.45
CA PRO A 142 2.53 16.55 -4.51
C PRO A 142 1.13 16.02 -4.84
N GLU A 143 1.02 14.81 -5.36
CA GLU A 143 -0.25 14.14 -5.65
C GLU A 143 -0.89 13.46 -4.42
N HIS A 144 -0.17 13.39 -3.30
CA HIS A 144 -0.75 12.87 -2.06
C HIS A 144 -1.68 13.91 -1.45
N THR A 145 -2.95 13.57 -1.34
CA THR A 145 -3.99 14.42 -0.73
C THR A 145 -4.20 14.12 0.74
N THR A 146 -3.79 12.93 1.19
CA THR A 146 -4.06 12.46 2.56
C THR A 146 -2.88 11.70 3.13
N PHE A 147 -2.69 11.83 4.45
CA PHE A 147 -1.79 11.01 5.24
C PHE A 147 -2.54 10.39 6.41
N ILE A 148 -2.40 9.09 6.58
CA ILE A 148 -2.99 8.36 7.69
C ILE A 148 -1.89 7.72 8.52
N ASP A 149 -1.93 7.97 9.81
CA ASP A 149 -1.13 7.21 10.76
C ASP A 149 -1.84 5.92 11.19
N PRO A 150 -1.10 4.93 11.72
CA PRO A 150 -1.68 3.65 12.10
C PRO A 150 -2.79 3.71 13.17
N ILE A 151 -2.80 4.74 14.02
CA ILE A 151 -3.82 4.90 15.07
C ILE A 151 -5.13 5.34 14.43
N ASN A 152 -5.07 6.35 13.56
CA ASN A 152 -6.23 6.83 12.81
C ASN A 152 -6.75 5.74 11.86
N PHE A 153 -5.85 4.95 11.27
CA PHE A 153 -6.25 3.81 10.43
C PHE A 153 -7.06 2.77 11.21
N ASN A 154 -6.69 2.50 12.47
CA ASN A 154 -7.45 1.61 13.34
C ASN A 154 -8.87 2.16 13.61
N GLU A 155 -9.02 3.46 13.81
CA GLU A 155 -10.35 4.08 14.01
C GLU A 155 -11.20 3.96 12.73
N ILE A 156 -10.62 4.21 11.55
CA ILE A 156 -11.30 4.04 10.26
C ILE A 156 -11.79 2.60 10.10
N SER A 157 -10.93 1.60 10.34
CA SER A 157 -11.32 0.20 10.22
C SER A 157 -12.44 -0.19 11.17
N ASN A 158 -12.44 0.34 12.40
CA ASN A 158 -13.53 0.11 13.35
C ASN A 158 -14.88 0.69 12.85
N ARG A 159 -14.87 1.90 12.28
CA ARG A 159 -16.07 2.52 11.69
C ARG A 159 -16.62 1.72 10.51
N LEU A 160 -15.76 1.08 9.76
CA LEU A 160 -16.13 0.21 8.63
C LEU A 160 -16.55 -1.20 9.08
N GLY A 161 -16.56 -1.50 10.38
CA GLY A 161 -16.86 -2.85 10.89
C GLY A 161 -15.82 -3.90 10.48
N MET A 162 -14.62 -3.48 10.09
CA MET A 162 -13.52 -4.36 9.70
C MET A 162 -12.51 -4.50 10.85
N LYS A 163 -11.85 -5.64 10.90
CA LYS A 163 -10.82 -5.91 11.91
C LYS A 163 -9.43 -5.87 11.29
N ILE A 164 -8.50 -5.16 11.92
CA ILE A 164 -7.09 -5.27 11.56
C ILE A 164 -6.57 -6.63 12.04
N GLU A 165 -6.26 -7.51 11.10
CA GLU A 165 -5.64 -8.81 11.33
C GLU A 165 -4.13 -8.69 11.47
N THR A 166 -3.51 -7.93 10.56
CA THR A 166 -2.06 -7.74 10.52
C THR A 166 -1.72 -6.28 10.32
N PHE A 167 -0.73 -5.82 11.06
CA PHE A 167 -0.05 -4.55 10.84
C PHE A 167 1.45 -4.80 10.75
N CYS A 168 2.11 -4.27 9.74
CA CYS A 168 3.57 -4.37 9.62
C CYS A 168 4.20 -3.11 9.04
N TRP A 169 5.41 -2.80 9.50
CA TRP A 169 6.26 -1.77 8.93
C TRP A 169 6.97 -2.34 7.70
N LEU A 170 6.93 -1.61 6.59
CA LEU A 170 7.60 -1.98 5.36
C LEU A 170 8.96 -1.28 5.27
N LYS A 171 10.01 -2.06 5.13
CA LYS A 171 11.30 -1.52 4.77
C LYS A 171 11.24 -1.11 3.30
N GLU A 172 11.51 0.16 3.05
CA GLU A 172 11.66 0.64 1.68
C GLU A 172 12.87 -0.04 1.03
N TYR A 173 12.74 -0.41 -0.23
CA TYR A 173 13.87 -0.82 -1.04
C TYR A 173 14.94 0.28 -0.98
N ASP A 174 16.21 -0.10 -0.98
CA ASP A 174 17.38 0.77 -0.94
C ASP A 174 17.34 1.79 -2.09
N GLN A 175 16.48 2.80 -1.96
CA GLN A 175 16.65 4.02 -2.73
C GLN A 175 18.04 4.56 -2.37
N PRO A 176 18.85 5.01 -3.34
CA PRO A 176 20.18 5.54 -3.07
C PRO A 176 20.04 6.74 -2.12
N GLN A 177 20.24 6.47 -0.84
CA GLN A 177 20.16 7.52 0.18
C GLN A 177 21.35 8.46 0.01
N LYS A 178 21.07 9.75 0.05
CA LYS A 178 22.14 10.76 0.06
C LYS A 178 23.11 10.50 1.22
N LEU A 179 24.39 10.67 1.00
CA LEU A 179 25.47 10.34 1.97
C LEU A 179 25.21 10.94 3.37
N TYR A 180 24.72 12.17 3.44
CA TYR A 180 24.40 12.84 4.72
C TYR A 180 23.30 12.09 5.51
N MET A 181 22.32 11.50 4.81
CA MET A 181 21.27 10.69 5.46
C MET A 181 21.84 9.40 6.05
N LYS A 182 22.80 8.77 5.38
CA LYS A 182 23.48 7.57 5.91
C LYS A 182 24.27 7.93 7.18
N ILE A 183 25.00 9.05 7.17
CA ILE A 183 25.76 9.54 8.33
C ILE A 183 24.81 9.85 9.49
N LEU A 184 23.75 10.61 9.23
CA LEU A 184 22.75 10.99 10.23
C LEU A 184 22.06 9.75 10.83
N GLN A 185 21.69 8.79 10.01
CA GLN A 185 21.14 7.52 10.45
C GLN A 185 22.15 6.74 11.32
N SER A 186 23.43 6.71 10.96
CA SER A 186 24.46 6.00 11.73
C SER A 186 24.67 6.60 13.13
N LEU A 187 24.46 7.90 13.28
CA LEU A 187 24.58 8.61 14.57
C LEU A 187 23.33 8.44 15.44
N ILE A 188 22.15 8.44 14.82
CA ILE A 188 20.87 8.44 15.54
C ILE A 188 20.38 7.02 15.86
N PHE A 189 20.58 6.06 14.97
CA PHE A 189 20.08 4.70 15.15
C PHE A 189 20.65 3.94 16.35
N PRO A 190 21.90 4.12 16.81
CA PRO A 190 22.34 3.47 18.03
C PRO A 190 21.53 3.90 19.26
N VAL A 191 21.16 5.18 19.32
CA VAL A 191 20.38 5.76 20.44
C VAL A 191 18.91 5.33 20.37
N PHE A 192 18.35 5.23 19.16
CA PHE A 192 16.93 4.93 18.92
C PHE A 192 16.69 3.52 18.33
N ARG A 193 17.60 2.60 18.55
CA ARG A 193 17.53 1.22 18.00
C ARG A 193 16.19 0.52 18.30
N SER A 194 15.60 0.78 19.47
CA SER A 194 14.30 0.23 19.87
C SER A 194 13.13 0.83 19.09
N PHE A 195 13.29 2.05 18.57
CA PHE A 195 12.24 2.78 17.83
C PHE A 195 12.42 2.72 16.31
N ARG A 196 13.51 2.10 15.83
CA ARG A 196 13.89 2.10 14.40
C ARG A 196 12.75 1.69 13.46
N LYS A 197 11.94 0.73 13.86
CA LYS A 197 10.80 0.22 13.09
C LYS A 197 9.67 1.23 12.90
N HIS A 198 9.49 2.15 13.84
CA HIS A 198 8.47 3.21 13.74
C HIS A 198 8.86 4.31 12.76
N PHE A 199 10.07 4.28 12.22
CA PHE A 199 10.59 5.23 11.26
C PHE A 199 10.70 4.67 9.85
N GLU A 200 10.12 3.49 9.59
CA GLU A 200 10.08 2.95 8.22
C GLU A 200 9.23 3.86 7.30
N ALA A 201 9.59 3.85 6.01
CA ALA A 201 8.97 4.77 5.03
C ALA A 201 7.49 4.50 4.81
N ASN A 202 7.10 3.23 4.84
CA ASN A 202 5.76 2.76 4.58
C ASN A 202 5.31 1.75 5.64
N TYR A 203 4.01 1.52 5.70
CA TYR A 203 3.43 0.42 6.47
C TYR A 203 2.36 -0.31 5.65
N ALA A 204 2.05 -1.53 6.07
CA ALA A 204 0.97 -2.32 5.53
C ALA A 204 -0.04 -2.67 6.61
N VAL A 205 -1.30 -2.69 6.22
CA VAL A 205 -2.43 -3.15 7.04
C VAL A 205 -3.20 -4.21 6.28
N VAL A 206 -3.53 -5.30 6.95
CA VAL A 206 -4.45 -6.32 6.44
C VAL A 206 -5.73 -6.23 7.25
N LEU A 207 -6.83 -5.85 6.59
CA LEU A 207 -8.17 -5.84 7.17
C LEU A 207 -8.90 -7.13 6.82
N THR A 208 -9.72 -7.61 7.74
CA THR A 208 -10.60 -8.76 7.52
C THR A 208 -12.06 -8.32 7.66
N LYS A 209 -12.89 -8.73 6.73
CA LYS A 209 -14.35 -8.54 6.79
C LYS A 209 -14.96 -9.63 7.67
N SER A 210 -15.68 -9.20 8.69
CA SER A 210 -16.40 -10.10 9.63
C SER A 210 -17.56 -10.82 8.95
#